data_768a4321e7bf405faa2647d2ee68a3d4
#
_entry.id   768a4321e7bf405faa2647d2ee68a3d4
#
_cell.length_a   1.000
_cell.length_b   1.000
_cell.length_c   1.000
_cell.angle_alpha   90.00
_cell.angle_beta   90.00
_cell.angle_gamma   90.00
#
_symmetry.space_group_name_H-M   'P 1'
#
loop_
_entity.id
_entity.type
_entity.pdbx_description
1 polymer ?
#
loop_
_entity_poly.entity_id
_entity_poly.type
_entity_poly.pdbx_seq_one_letter_code
_entity_poly.pdbx_strand_id
1 'polypeptide(L)'
;MTRFLTLLSCGFFLASCSAPPADAQLSDQDRDEVREIVREYILENPEIIEEALVELQRRARLRESQAQLTAVNAQYDAIYADPRDPRLGAEDPQVVIVEFMDYKCSYCRVAAEWVEDVNERYGDRVQFIFKEYPILGPDSREAAIAALAARRQGDDVYANFHYTLIRASGALPSERIDQLASLAGVDVAQMRADMDDPAITAHVDDVRQLGRALDVTGTPFFIIGDTLVPGANGMALERALMEELNG
;
A
#
# COMPACT_ATOMS: atom_id res chain seq x y z
N MET A 1 -48.96 76.79 -47.53
CA MET A 1 -49.30 76.65 -46.11
C MET A 1 -50.16 75.40 -45.96
N THR A 2 -49.63 74.23 -45.90
CA THR A 2 -50.42 72.98 -45.84
C THR A 2 -49.72 72.04 -44.88
N ARG A 3 -50.39 71.76 -43.77
CA ARG A 3 -49.94 70.81 -42.69
C ARG A 3 -50.19 69.38 -43.14
N PHE A 4 -49.14 68.57 -43.24
CA PHE A 4 -49.26 67.09 -43.34
C PHE A 4 -49.23 66.45 -41.95
N LEU A 5 -50.26 65.74 -41.70
CA LEU A 5 -50.45 64.94 -40.44
C LEU A 5 -50.00 63.51 -40.78
N THR A 6 -48.89 63.05 -40.18
CA THR A 6 -48.43 61.69 -40.33
C THR A 6 -48.93 60.84 -39.18
N LEU A 7 -49.74 59.81 -39.46
CA LEU A 7 -50.24 58.80 -38.53
C LEU A 7 -49.13 57.79 -38.28
N LEU A 8 -48.71 57.62 -37.01
CA LEU A 8 -47.78 56.60 -36.54
C LEU A 8 -48.57 55.34 -36.21
N SER A 9 -48.45 54.26 -37.01
CA SER A 9 -49.03 52.96 -36.74
C SER A 9 -48.17 52.21 -35.75
N CYS A 10 -48.67 51.95 -34.54
CA CYS A 10 -48.02 51.18 -33.49
C CYS A 10 -48.32 49.67 -33.70
N GLY A 11 -47.36 48.95 -34.28
CA GLY A 11 -47.45 47.48 -34.42
C GLY A 11 -47.22 46.77 -33.09
N PHE A 12 -48.22 46.09 -32.64
CA PHE A 12 -48.16 45.29 -31.41
C PHE A 12 -47.51 43.94 -31.76
N PHE A 13 -46.22 43.75 -31.38
CA PHE A 13 -45.55 42.46 -31.51
C PHE A 13 -45.95 41.57 -30.34
N LEU A 14 -46.80 40.57 -30.59
CA LEU A 14 -47.08 39.49 -29.68
C LEU A 14 -45.85 38.55 -29.61
N ALA A 15 -45.04 38.70 -28.58
CA ALA A 15 -44.00 37.71 -28.25
C ALA A 15 -44.66 36.44 -27.77
N SER A 16 -44.68 35.41 -28.63
CA SER A 16 -45.02 34.02 -28.23
C SER A 16 -43.92 33.51 -27.33
N CYS A 17 -44.12 33.51 -26.03
CA CYS A 17 -43.35 32.71 -25.08
C CYS A 17 -43.58 31.25 -25.39
N SER A 18 -42.68 30.59 -26.15
CA SER A 18 -42.61 29.13 -26.20
C SER A 18 -42.19 28.64 -24.81
N ALA A 19 -43.09 28.00 -24.09
CA ALA A 19 -42.76 27.28 -22.87
C ALA A 19 -41.67 26.20 -23.23
N PRO A 20 -40.66 25.98 -22.39
CA PRO A 20 -39.75 24.86 -22.59
C PRO A 20 -40.55 23.55 -22.63
N PRO A 21 -40.12 22.55 -23.43
CA PRO A 21 -40.79 21.28 -23.48
C PRO A 21 -40.90 20.71 -22.06
N ALA A 22 -42.15 20.40 -21.67
CA ALA A 22 -42.37 19.69 -20.40
C ALA A 22 -41.48 18.44 -20.42
N ASP A 23 -40.70 18.24 -19.34
CA ASP A 23 -39.97 17.01 -19.13
C ASP A 23 -40.89 15.84 -19.49
N ALA A 24 -40.49 15.08 -20.53
CA ALA A 24 -41.21 13.89 -20.96
C ALA A 24 -41.05 12.80 -19.88
N GLN A 25 -41.83 12.92 -18.81
CA GLN A 25 -41.90 11.89 -17.78
C GLN A 25 -42.59 10.69 -18.40
N LEU A 26 -41.87 9.57 -18.43
CA LEU A 26 -42.45 8.28 -18.83
C LEU A 26 -43.73 8.00 -18.04
N SER A 27 -44.80 7.61 -18.71
CA SER A 27 -46.01 7.14 -18.03
C SER A 27 -45.73 5.88 -17.21
N ASP A 28 -46.57 5.55 -16.24
CA ASP A 28 -46.41 4.32 -15.47
C ASP A 28 -46.39 3.07 -16.36
N GLN A 29 -47.21 3.10 -17.42
CA GLN A 29 -47.23 2.03 -18.42
C GLN A 29 -45.89 1.91 -19.19
N ASP A 30 -45.31 3.03 -19.62
CA ASP A 30 -44.00 3.03 -20.31
C ASP A 30 -42.89 2.51 -19.37
N ARG A 31 -42.97 2.83 -18.09
CA ARG A 31 -42.01 2.33 -17.08
C ARG A 31 -42.12 0.80 -16.91
N ASP A 32 -43.32 0.26 -16.88
CA ASP A 32 -43.51 -1.17 -16.75
C ASP A 32 -43.06 -1.92 -18.01
N GLU A 33 -43.29 -1.37 -19.20
CA GLU A 33 -42.81 -1.93 -20.48
C GLU A 33 -41.25 -1.90 -20.51
N VAL A 34 -40.63 -0.80 -20.12
CA VAL A 34 -39.15 -0.72 -20.03
C VAL A 34 -38.59 -1.74 -19.05
N ARG A 35 -39.21 -1.96 -17.89
CA ARG A 35 -38.78 -2.98 -16.93
C ARG A 35 -38.84 -4.40 -17.54
N GLU A 36 -39.90 -4.73 -18.27
CA GLU A 36 -40.02 -6.03 -18.90
C GLU A 36 -38.98 -6.22 -20.00
N ILE A 37 -38.75 -5.21 -20.84
CA ILE A 37 -37.69 -5.24 -21.87
C ILE A 37 -36.32 -5.45 -21.25
N VAL A 38 -35.99 -4.73 -20.18
CA VAL A 38 -34.72 -4.85 -19.47
C VAL A 38 -34.57 -6.24 -18.86
N ARG A 39 -35.63 -6.77 -18.27
CA ARG A 39 -35.63 -8.09 -17.67
C ARG A 39 -35.38 -9.18 -18.73
N GLU A 40 -36.14 -9.13 -19.83
CA GLU A 40 -36.01 -10.08 -20.94
C GLU A 40 -34.59 -10.03 -21.54
N TYR A 41 -34.07 -8.83 -21.78
CA TYR A 41 -32.74 -8.63 -22.32
C TYR A 41 -31.64 -9.21 -21.41
N ILE A 42 -31.73 -9.01 -20.07
CA ILE A 42 -30.79 -9.60 -19.13
C ILE A 42 -30.87 -11.11 -19.07
N LEU A 43 -32.09 -11.69 -19.20
CA LEU A 43 -32.28 -13.14 -19.19
C LEU A 43 -31.81 -13.79 -20.49
N GLU A 44 -31.89 -13.08 -21.61
CA GLU A 44 -31.37 -13.54 -22.90
C GLU A 44 -29.84 -13.36 -23.02
N ASN A 45 -29.26 -12.40 -22.29
CA ASN A 45 -27.84 -12.06 -22.34
C ASN A 45 -27.24 -12.02 -20.91
N PRO A 46 -27.21 -13.13 -20.16
CA PRO A 46 -26.80 -13.16 -18.76
C PRO A 46 -25.33 -12.77 -18.56
N GLU A 47 -24.48 -12.87 -19.59
CA GLU A 47 -23.08 -12.47 -19.58
C GLU A 47 -22.88 -10.98 -19.25
N ILE A 48 -23.85 -10.11 -19.47
CA ILE A 48 -23.83 -8.70 -19.12
C ILE A 48 -23.64 -8.52 -17.60
N ILE A 49 -24.25 -9.39 -16.81
CA ILE A 49 -24.09 -9.35 -15.34
C ILE A 49 -22.67 -9.74 -14.96
N GLU A 50 -22.10 -10.77 -15.63
CA GLU A 50 -20.72 -11.19 -15.41
C GLU A 50 -19.73 -10.05 -15.77
N GLU A 51 -19.88 -9.44 -16.94
CA GLU A 51 -19.09 -8.29 -17.39
C GLU A 51 -19.20 -7.12 -16.41
N ALA A 52 -20.40 -6.79 -15.95
CA ALA A 52 -20.62 -5.73 -14.98
C ALA A 52 -19.95 -6.01 -13.63
N LEU A 53 -19.98 -7.27 -13.15
CA LEU A 53 -19.30 -7.68 -11.93
C LEU A 53 -17.77 -7.58 -12.05
N VAL A 54 -17.20 -8.01 -13.17
CA VAL A 54 -15.77 -7.89 -13.46
C VAL A 54 -15.36 -6.41 -13.46
N GLU A 55 -16.13 -5.55 -14.12
CA GLU A 55 -15.84 -4.09 -14.16
C GLU A 55 -15.98 -3.44 -12.79
N LEU A 56 -16.96 -3.82 -11.99
CA LEU A 56 -17.10 -3.33 -10.60
C LEU A 56 -15.91 -3.74 -9.73
N GLN A 57 -15.42 -4.97 -9.86
CA GLN A 57 -14.25 -5.45 -9.14
C GLN A 57 -12.98 -4.69 -9.58
N ARG A 58 -12.84 -4.46 -10.90
CA ARG A 58 -11.71 -3.66 -11.44
C ARG A 58 -11.72 -2.25 -10.86
N ARG A 59 -12.89 -1.58 -10.86
CA ARG A 59 -13.03 -0.22 -10.29
C ARG A 59 -12.79 -0.19 -8.78
N ALA A 60 -13.19 -1.24 -8.06
CA ALA A 60 -12.94 -1.34 -6.63
C ALA A 60 -11.43 -1.44 -6.34
N ARG A 61 -10.71 -2.32 -7.04
CA ARG A 61 -9.24 -2.45 -6.92
C ARG A 61 -8.50 -1.16 -7.25
N LEU A 62 -8.91 -0.43 -8.29
CA LEU A 62 -8.29 0.85 -8.64
C LEU A 62 -8.49 1.91 -7.54
N ARG A 63 -9.71 1.97 -6.96
CA ARG A 63 -9.97 2.91 -5.85
C ARG A 63 -9.17 2.57 -4.60
N GLU A 64 -9.06 1.29 -4.28
CA GLU A 64 -8.27 0.80 -3.16
C GLU A 64 -6.78 1.14 -3.33
N SER A 65 -6.19 0.80 -4.49
CA SER A 65 -4.80 1.15 -4.82
C SER A 65 -4.55 2.66 -4.74
N GLN A 66 -5.47 3.48 -5.27
CA GLN A 66 -5.35 4.94 -5.24
C GLN A 66 -5.45 5.50 -3.81
N ALA A 67 -6.29 4.91 -2.97
CA ALA A 67 -6.40 5.27 -1.56
C ALA A 67 -5.11 4.91 -0.78
N GLN A 68 -4.52 3.73 -1.05
CA GLN A 68 -3.26 3.31 -0.45
C GLN A 68 -2.10 4.22 -0.86
N LEU A 69 -1.95 4.55 -2.15
CA LEU A 69 -0.93 5.52 -2.60
C LEU A 69 -1.10 6.89 -1.97
N THR A 70 -2.34 7.35 -1.79
CA THR A 70 -2.61 8.60 -1.08
C THR A 70 -2.17 8.52 0.39
N ALA A 71 -2.41 7.38 1.05
CA ALA A 71 -1.97 7.14 2.42
C ALA A 71 -0.43 7.06 2.51
N VAL A 72 0.24 6.39 1.56
CA VAL A 72 1.71 6.36 1.47
C VAL A 72 2.28 7.78 1.37
N ASN A 73 1.76 8.61 0.48
CA ASN A 73 2.22 9.99 0.33
C ASN A 73 1.98 10.83 1.60
N ALA A 74 0.86 10.61 2.30
CA ALA A 74 0.55 11.30 3.56
C ALA A 74 1.47 10.87 4.72
N GLN A 75 2.10 9.70 4.64
CA GLN A 75 2.98 9.12 5.65
C GLN A 75 4.45 9.07 5.19
N TYR A 76 4.82 9.87 4.18
CA TYR A 76 6.12 9.79 3.51
C TYR A 76 7.29 9.79 4.51
N ASP A 77 7.33 10.74 5.43
CA ASP A 77 8.42 10.84 6.41
C ASP A 77 8.50 9.62 7.34
N ALA A 78 7.35 9.11 7.77
CA ALA A 78 7.28 7.91 8.61
C ALA A 78 7.71 6.64 7.85
N ILE A 79 7.55 6.60 6.52
CA ILE A 79 7.92 5.48 5.67
C ILE A 79 9.41 5.53 5.32
N TYR A 80 9.91 6.70 4.88
CA TYR A 80 11.21 6.81 4.23
C TYR A 80 12.28 7.52 5.06
N ALA A 81 11.88 8.36 6.04
CA ALA A 81 12.80 9.26 6.73
C ALA A 81 12.99 8.97 8.22
N ASP A 82 12.34 7.95 8.78
CA ASP A 82 12.54 7.59 10.18
C ASP A 82 13.95 7.00 10.40
N PRO A 83 14.83 7.66 11.18
CA PRO A 83 16.20 7.19 11.40
C PRO A 83 16.29 5.95 12.30
N ARG A 84 15.18 5.58 12.94
CA ARG A 84 15.10 4.38 13.78
C ARG A 84 14.98 3.11 12.96
N ASP A 85 14.57 3.21 11.69
CA ASP A 85 14.43 2.04 10.81
C ASP A 85 15.81 1.52 10.37
N PRO A 86 16.00 0.21 10.39
CA PRO A 86 17.18 -0.41 9.80
C PRO A 86 17.22 -0.23 8.28
N ARG A 87 18.41 -0.03 7.76
CA ARG A 87 18.67 0.15 6.33
C ARG A 87 19.78 -0.78 5.86
N LEU A 88 19.66 -1.26 4.63
CA LEU A 88 20.66 -2.10 3.97
C LEU A 88 20.83 -1.68 2.52
N GLY A 89 22.07 -1.66 2.00
CA GLY A 89 22.41 -1.30 0.62
C GLY A 89 22.96 0.10 0.48
N ALA A 90 22.68 0.78 -0.62
CA ALA A 90 23.28 2.06 -0.98
C ALA A 90 23.00 3.19 0.02
N GLU A 91 24.00 4.03 0.29
CA GLU A 91 23.83 5.26 1.07
C GLU A 91 23.14 6.35 0.24
N ASP A 92 23.40 6.41 -1.08
CA ASP A 92 22.77 7.31 -2.05
C ASP A 92 22.03 6.48 -3.12
N PRO A 93 20.85 5.93 -2.79
CA PRO A 93 20.16 4.98 -3.64
C PRO A 93 19.43 5.66 -4.81
N GLN A 94 19.42 4.96 -5.95
CA GLN A 94 18.49 5.27 -7.05
C GLN A 94 17.07 4.80 -6.71
N VAL A 95 16.95 3.65 -6.03
CA VAL A 95 15.67 3.05 -5.65
C VAL A 95 15.68 2.73 -4.16
N VAL A 96 14.62 3.16 -3.47
CA VAL A 96 14.37 2.76 -2.08
C VAL A 96 13.23 1.76 -2.03
N ILE A 97 13.47 0.63 -1.39
CA ILE A 97 12.50 -0.44 -1.17
C ILE A 97 12.16 -0.49 0.32
N VAL A 98 10.90 -0.34 0.67
CA VAL A 98 10.44 -0.49 2.06
C VAL A 98 9.76 -1.85 2.22
N GLU A 99 10.15 -2.61 3.23
CA GLU A 99 9.54 -3.89 3.56
C GLU A 99 8.96 -3.87 4.98
N PHE A 100 7.65 -4.09 5.11
CA PHE A 100 7.01 -4.43 6.38
C PHE A 100 7.11 -5.94 6.58
N MET A 101 7.81 -6.38 7.61
CA MET A 101 8.16 -7.78 7.80
C MET A 101 7.93 -8.29 9.24
N ASP A 102 7.83 -9.59 9.37
CA ASP A 102 7.69 -10.29 10.66
C ASP A 102 8.57 -11.55 10.64
N TYR A 103 9.42 -11.75 11.64
CA TYR A 103 10.36 -12.87 11.71
C TYR A 103 9.71 -14.26 11.78
N LYS A 104 8.43 -14.34 12.20
CA LYS A 104 7.66 -15.60 12.19
C LYS A 104 6.93 -15.86 10.88
N CYS A 105 6.91 -14.90 9.97
CA CYS A 105 6.23 -15.04 8.71
C CYS A 105 7.01 -15.91 7.73
N SER A 106 6.43 -17.04 7.31
CA SER A 106 7.07 -17.93 6.33
C SER A 106 7.24 -17.26 4.96
N TYR A 107 6.35 -16.37 4.57
CA TYR A 107 6.47 -15.62 3.32
C TYR A 107 7.54 -14.53 3.39
N CYS A 108 7.80 -13.92 4.58
CA CYS A 108 8.96 -13.02 4.75
C CYS A 108 10.28 -13.77 4.58
N ARG A 109 10.35 -15.03 5.03
CA ARG A 109 11.53 -15.88 4.78
C ARG A 109 11.76 -16.14 3.30
N VAL A 110 10.69 -16.37 2.53
CA VAL A 110 10.78 -16.53 1.07
C VAL A 110 11.20 -15.20 0.42
N ALA A 111 10.66 -14.08 0.87
CA ALA A 111 11.00 -12.76 0.36
C ALA A 111 12.47 -12.38 0.66
N ALA A 112 13.02 -12.82 1.79
CA ALA A 112 14.41 -12.53 2.17
C ALA A 112 15.42 -13.06 1.13
N GLU A 113 15.12 -14.17 0.45
CA GLU A 113 15.97 -14.68 -0.64
C GLU A 113 16.02 -13.69 -1.81
N TRP A 114 14.88 -13.06 -2.15
CA TRP A 114 14.83 -12.02 -3.18
C TRP A 114 15.54 -10.73 -2.71
N VAL A 115 15.37 -10.33 -1.46
CA VAL A 115 16.05 -9.15 -0.89
C VAL A 115 17.57 -9.30 -0.95
N GLU A 116 18.09 -10.49 -0.60
CA GLU A 116 19.53 -10.81 -0.68
C GLU A 116 20.03 -10.78 -2.14
N ASP A 117 19.32 -11.43 -3.06
CA ASP A 117 19.66 -11.43 -4.47
C ASP A 117 19.69 -10.02 -5.08
N VAL A 118 18.71 -9.17 -4.74
CA VAL A 118 18.68 -7.75 -5.16
C VAL A 118 19.85 -6.98 -4.55
N ASN A 119 20.13 -7.18 -3.27
CA ASN A 119 21.26 -6.52 -2.61
C ASN A 119 22.61 -6.93 -3.21
N GLU A 120 22.77 -8.19 -3.62
CA GLU A 120 23.97 -8.66 -4.32
C GLU A 120 24.10 -8.03 -5.73
N ARG A 121 23.00 -7.92 -6.49
CA ARG A 121 22.99 -7.40 -7.86
C ARG A 121 23.06 -5.88 -7.95
N TYR A 122 22.44 -5.19 -7.00
CA TYR A 122 22.16 -3.74 -7.07
C TYR A 122 22.42 -2.99 -5.76
N GLY A 123 23.20 -3.56 -4.81
CA GLY A 123 23.42 -2.97 -3.49
C GLY A 123 24.16 -1.62 -3.51
N ASP A 124 24.69 -1.20 -4.66
CA ASP A 124 25.25 0.14 -4.90
C ASP A 124 24.21 1.16 -5.40
N ARG A 125 23.00 0.70 -5.77
CA ARG A 125 21.92 1.52 -6.36
C ARG A 125 20.59 1.39 -5.61
N VAL A 126 20.40 0.34 -4.82
CA VAL A 126 19.17 0.03 -4.09
C VAL A 126 19.43 0.11 -2.60
N GLN A 127 18.49 0.68 -1.88
CA GLN A 127 18.45 0.65 -0.42
C GLN A 127 17.16 0.00 0.04
N PHE A 128 17.27 -0.94 0.97
CA PHE A 128 16.15 -1.48 1.73
C PHE A 128 15.96 -0.74 3.03
N ILE A 129 14.69 -0.46 3.38
CA ILE A 129 14.26 0.02 4.70
C ILE A 129 13.37 -1.06 5.30
N PHE A 130 13.76 -1.61 6.45
CA PHE A 130 12.98 -2.63 7.13
C PHE A 130 12.07 -2.01 8.18
N LYS A 131 10.77 -2.25 8.05
CA LYS A 131 9.74 -1.91 9.03
C LYS A 131 9.46 -3.15 9.86
N GLU A 132 9.98 -3.19 11.08
CA GLU A 132 9.73 -4.25 12.04
C GLU A 132 8.24 -4.26 12.42
N TYR A 133 7.45 -5.11 11.73
CA TYR A 133 5.99 -5.15 11.81
C TYR A 133 5.49 -6.46 12.41
N PRO A 134 5.71 -6.70 13.73
CA PRO A 134 5.36 -7.96 14.38
C PRO A 134 3.86 -8.06 14.60
N ILE A 135 3.19 -8.86 13.78
CA ILE A 135 1.73 -9.10 13.82
C ILE A 135 1.35 -10.55 14.17
N LEU A 136 2.34 -11.46 14.26
CA LEU A 136 2.10 -12.89 14.43
C LEU A 136 2.27 -13.38 15.87
N GLY A 137 2.27 -12.46 16.84
CA GLY A 137 2.23 -12.83 18.25
C GLY A 137 3.36 -12.23 19.13
N PRO A 138 3.39 -12.60 20.41
CA PRO A 138 4.33 -12.03 21.37
C PRO A 138 5.80 -12.30 21.03
N ASP A 139 6.12 -13.50 20.58
CA ASP A 139 7.46 -13.92 20.17
C ASP A 139 7.94 -13.22 18.90
N SER A 140 7.03 -12.89 17.94
CA SER A 140 7.33 -11.96 16.84
C SER A 140 7.76 -10.59 17.37
N ARG A 141 7.00 -10.07 18.35
CA ARG A 141 7.29 -8.76 18.95
C ARG A 141 8.63 -8.77 19.67
N GLU A 142 8.93 -9.80 20.43
CA GLU A 142 10.20 -9.94 21.12
C GLU A 142 11.37 -10.00 20.12
N ALA A 143 11.23 -10.76 19.01
CA ALA A 143 12.24 -10.84 17.98
C ALA A 143 12.52 -9.49 17.30
N ALA A 144 11.46 -8.70 16.98
CA ALA A 144 11.57 -7.37 16.43
C ALA A 144 12.29 -6.40 17.38
N ILE A 145 11.92 -6.41 18.67
CA ILE A 145 12.58 -5.60 19.70
C ILE A 145 14.05 -6.02 19.84
N ALA A 146 14.36 -7.33 19.84
CA ALA A 146 15.73 -7.83 19.94
C ALA A 146 16.57 -7.39 18.72
N ALA A 147 16.02 -7.46 17.50
CA ALA A 147 16.72 -7.02 16.29
C ALA A 147 17.06 -5.52 16.34
N LEU A 148 16.10 -4.67 16.74
CA LEU A 148 16.33 -3.22 16.91
C LEU A 148 17.30 -2.91 18.05
N ALA A 149 17.31 -3.70 19.14
CA ALA A 149 18.30 -3.58 20.20
C ALA A 149 19.70 -3.96 19.71
N ALA A 150 19.84 -5.05 18.95
CA ALA A 150 21.09 -5.47 18.36
C ALA A 150 21.67 -4.43 17.39
N ARG A 151 20.83 -3.67 16.70
CA ARG A 151 21.25 -2.57 15.80
C ARG A 151 22.09 -1.50 16.54
N ARG A 152 21.89 -1.31 17.84
CA ARG A 152 22.71 -0.38 18.63
C ARG A 152 24.18 -0.78 18.72
N GLN A 153 24.48 -2.05 18.41
CA GLN A 153 25.84 -2.56 18.34
C GLN A 153 26.48 -2.35 16.95
N GLY A 154 25.68 -1.96 15.94
CA GLY A 154 26.08 -1.66 14.58
C GLY A 154 25.09 -2.16 13.53
N ASP A 155 25.04 -1.51 12.37
CA ASP A 155 24.15 -1.91 11.28
C ASP A 155 24.55 -3.28 10.70
N ASP A 156 25.84 -3.62 10.65
CA ASP A 156 26.32 -4.95 10.24
C ASP A 156 25.86 -6.04 11.23
N VAL A 157 25.86 -5.73 12.53
CA VAL A 157 25.38 -6.65 13.58
C VAL A 157 23.89 -6.87 13.41
N TYR A 158 23.11 -5.81 13.14
CA TYR A 158 21.70 -5.93 12.80
C TYR A 158 21.50 -6.81 11.58
N ALA A 159 22.19 -6.55 10.47
CA ALA A 159 22.03 -7.28 9.21
C ALA A 159 22.29 -8.80 9.41
N ASN A 160 23.37 -9.17 10.08
CA ASN A 160 23.69 -10.56 10.40
C ASN A 160 22.60 -11.22 11.26
N PHE A 161 22.10 -10.50 12.27
CA PHE A 161 21.06 -11.02 13.15
C PHE A 161 19.71 -11.08 12.45
N HIS A 162 19.35 -10.08 11.67
CA HIS A 162 18.14 -10.06 10.84
C HIS A 162 18.06 -11.30 9.95
N TYR A 163 19.13 -11.60 9.17
CA TYR A 163 19.13 -12.77 8.30
C TYR A 163 19.15 -14.10 9.07
N THR A 164 19.76 -14.12 10.26
CA THR A 164 19.75 -15.30 11.13
C THR A 164 18.34 -15.57 11.67
N LEU A 165 17.62 -14.52 12.09
CA LEU A 165 16.25 -14.60 12.58
C LEU A 165 15.27 -14.98 11.48
N ILE A 166 15.31 -14.31 10.33
CA ILE A 166 14.33 -14.51 9.25
C ILE A 166 14.43 -15.90 8.63
N ARG A 167 15.63 -16.51 8.62
CA ARG A 167 15.85 -17.87 8.16
C ARG A 167 15.43 -18.93 9.18
N ALA A 168 15.30 -18.57 10.46
CA ALA A 168 14.86 -19.49 11.47
C ALA A 168 13.40 -19.93 11.23
N SER A 169 13.12 -21.21 11.45
CA SER A 169 11.79 -21.78 11.30
C SER A 169 11.19 -22.14 12.66
N GLY A 170 9.86 -22.05 12.77
CA GLY A 170 9.12 -22.43 13.99
C GLY A 170 9.00 -21.29 15.01
N ALA A 171 8.76 -21.64 16.27
CA ALA A 171 8.61 -20.68 17.36
C ALA A 171 9.92 -19.98 17.69
N LEU A 172 9.84 -18.74 18.15
CA LEU A 172 10.95 -17.90 18.58
C LEU A 172 10.82 -17.54 20.07
N PRO A 173 10.89 -18.54 21.00
CA PRO A 173 10.96 -18.23 22.40
C PRO A 173 12.25 -17.49 22.75
N SER A 174 12.26 -16.78 23.88
CA SER A 174 13.38 -15.91 24.32
C SER A 174 14.75 -16.59 24.24
N GLU A 175 14.86 -17.84 24.71
CA GLU A 175 16.12 -18.59 24.68
C GLU A 175 16.61 -18.87 23.24
N ARG A 176 15.68 -19.07 22.30
CA ARG A 176 16.02 -19.28 20.89
C ARG A 176 16.47 -18.00 20.23
N ILE A 177 15.83 -16.86 20.56
CA ILE A 177 16.26 -15.53 20.11
C ILE A 177 17.69 -15.27 20.57
N ASP A 178 18.02 -15.55 21.85
CA ASP A 178 19.37 -15.41 22.39
C ASP A 178 20.40 -16.30 21.69
N GLN A 179 20.05 -17.57 21.41
CA GLN A 179 20.90 -18.46 20.65
C GLN A 179 21.19 -17.97 19.23
N LEU A 180 20.17 -17.48 18.53
CA LEU A 180 20.29 -16.93 17.18
C LEU A 180 21.10 -15.62 17.20
N ALA A 181 20.91 -14.76 18.18
CA ALA A 181 21.68 -13.55 18.39
C ALA A 181 23.18 -13.87 18.61
N SER A 182 23.48 -14.84 19.49
CA SER A 182 24.85 -15.29 19.69
C SER A 182 25.51 -15.84 18.44
N LEU A 183 24.75 -16.62 17.64
CA LEU A 183 25.23 -17.16 16.35
C LEU A 183 25.53 -16.05 15.34
N ALA A 184 24.78 -14.96 15.38
CA ALA A 184 24.95 -13.79 14.53
C ALA A 184 26.08 -12.84 15.00
N GLY A 185 26.71 -13.12 16.14
CA GLY A 185 27.78 -12.28 16.71
C GLY A 185 27.28 -11.10 17.54
N VAL A 186 26.01 -11.12 17.97
CA VAL A 186 25.42 -10.10 18.85
C VAL A 186 25.94 -10.32 20.30
N ASP A 187 26.30 -9.26 21.00
CA ASP A 187 26.41 -9.28 22.46
C ASP A 187 25.00 -9.39 23.07
N VAL A 188 24.66 -10.61 23.46
CA VAL A 188 23.31 -10.93 23.98
C VAL A 188 23.01 -10.18 25.27
N ALA A 189 23.99 -9.99 26.15
CA ALA A 189 23.79 -9.29 27.42
C ALA A 189 23.47 -7.82 27.17
N GLN A 190 24.20 -7.16 26.27
CA GLN A 190 23.92 -5.78 25.85
C GLN A 190 22.57 -5.70 25.13
N MET A 191 22.28 -6.58 24.19
CA MET A 191 21.00 -6.62 23.48
C MET A 191 19.81 -6.71 24.46
N ARG A 192 19.88 -7.62 25.46
CA ARG A 192 18.82 -7.77 26.47
C ARG A 192 18.64 -6.51 27.32
N ALA A 193 19.75 -5.83 27.69
CA ALA A 193 19.70 -4.58 28.40
C ALA A 193 19.08 -3.44 27.54
N ASP A 194 19.41 -3.40 26.25
CA ASP A 194 18.87 -2.40 25.32
C ASP A 194 17.39 -2.64 24.98
N MET A 195 16.90 -3.90 25.05
CA MET A 195 15.48 -4.22 24.84
C MET A 195 14.56 -3.57 25.90
N ASP A 196 15.08 -3.24 27.07
CA ASP A 196 14.34 -2.54 28.14
C ASP A 196 14.15 -1.05 27.84
N ASP A 197 14.81 -0.51 26.80
CA ASP A 197 14.61 0.90 26.43
C ASP A 197 13.22 1.12 25.83
N PRO A 198 12.39 1.97 26.45
CA PRO A 198 11.03 2.24 25.96
C PRO A 198 11.00 2.86 24.55
N ALA A 199 12.11 3.46 24.09
CA ALA A 199 12.18 4.03 22.74
C ALA A 199 12.12 2.94 21.64
N ILE A 200 12.70 1.75 21.87
CA ILE A 200 12.63 0.63 20.94
C ILE A 200 11.21 0.09 20.88
N THR A 201 10.59 -0.12 22.04
CA THR A 201 9.20 -0.58 22.11
C THR A 201 8.23 0.41 21.46
N ALA A 202 8.43 1.71 21.69
CA ALA A 202 7.64 2.76 21.05
C ALA A 202 7.80 2.73 19.53
N HIS A 203 9.03 2.55 19.01
CA HIS A 203 9.24 2.46 17.56
C HIS A 203 8.49 1.27 16.92
N VAL A 204 8.54 0.10 17.53
CA VAL A 204 7.75 -1.06 17.06
C VAL A 204 6.25 -0.74 17.06
N ASP A 205 5.75 -0.02 18.07
CA ASP A 205 4.34 0.37 18.14
C ASP A 205 3.98 1.44 17.07
N ASP A 206 4.89 2.39 16.80
CA ASP A 206 4.75 3.39 15.73
C ASP A 206 4.69 2.69 14.35
N VAL A 207 5.58 1.75 14.06
CA VAL A 207 5.56 0.95 12.84
C VAL A 207 4.25 0.16 12.70
N ARG A 208 3.73 -0.39 13.80
CA ARG A 208 2.43 -1.07 13.79
C ARG A 208 1.26 -0.11 13.54
N GLN A 209 1.34 1.13 14.01
CA GLN A 209 0.34 2.15 13.69
C GLN A 209 0.44 2.58 12.22
N LEU A 210 1.65 2.78 11.72
CA LEU A 210 1.92 3.09 10.32
C LEU A 210 1.34 2.00 9.41
N GLY A 211 1.65 0.72 9.66
CA GLY A 211 1.11 -0.38 8.86
C GLY A 211 -0.42 -0.40 8.82
N ARG A 212 -1.09 -0.13 9.95
CA ARG A 212 -2.56 0.01 9.98
C ARG A 212 -3.05 1.22 9.18
N ALA A 213 -2.35 2.36 9.25
CA ALA A 213 -2.73 3.56 8.50
C ALA A 213 -2.58 3.37 6.98
N LEU A 214 -1.68 2.49 6.56
CA LEU A 214 -1.45 2.09 5.16
C LEU A 214 -2.30 0.88 4.71
N ASP A 215 -3.17 0.36 5.59
CA ASP A 215 -3.95 -0.87 5.36
C ASP A 215 -3.08 -2.09 5.01
N VAL A 216 -1.91 -2.19 5.66
CA VAL A 216 -1.04 -3.37 5.57
C VAL A 216 -1.63 -4.49 6.43
N THR A 217 -2.32 -5.42 5.78
CA THR A 217 -3.06 -6.51 6.45
C THR A 217 -2.25 -7.78 6.66
N GLY A 218 -1.03 -7.86 6.13
CA GLY A 218 -0.15 -9.02 6.23
C GLY A 218 1.29 -8.70 5.87
N THR A 219 2.18 -9.67 6.10
CA THR A 219 3.62 -9.57 5.80
C THR A 219 4.05 -10.71 4.86
N PRO A 220 5.07 -10.51 4.02
CA PRO A 220 5.72 -9.23 3.79
C PRO A 220 4.82 -8.28 2.99
N PHE A 221 5.06 -6.97 3.12
CA PHE A 221 4.43 -5.98 2.26
C PHE A 221 5.51 -4.99 1.81
N PHE A 222 5.61 -4.78 0.51
CA PHE A 222 6.64 -3.94 -0.08
C PHE A 222 6.07 -2.66 -0.68
N ILE A 223 6.86 -1.58 -0.57
CA ILE A 223 6.63 -0.31 -1.28
C ILE A 223 7.88 -0.07 -2.13
N ILE A 224 7.71 0.02 -3.45
CA ILE A 224 8.77 0.26 -4.44
C ILE A 224 8.28 1.35 -5.39
N GLY A 225 8.79 2.58 -5.24
CA GLY A 225 8.21 3.74 -5.91
C GLY A 225 6.71 3.88 -5.62
N ASP A 226 5.89 3.95 -6.66
CA ASP A 226 4.43 3.98 -6.55
C ASP A 226 3.78 2.58 -6.54
N THR A 227 4.59 1.51 -6.55
CA THR A 227 4.09 0.13 -6.61
C THR A 227 4.02 -0.49 -5.22
N LEU A 228 2.83 -0.99 -4.87
CA LEU A 228 2.56 -1.70 -3.62
C LEU A 228 2.45 -3.20 -3.92
N VAL A 229 3.30 -4.01 -3.28
CA VAL A 229 3.33 -5.46 -3.51
C VAL A 229 3.04 -6.20 -2.21
N PRO A 230 1.82 -6.69 -2.00
CA PRO A 230 1.50 -7.56 -0.87
C PRO A 230 2.05 -8.97 -1.10
N GLY A 231 2.68 -9.53 -0.07
CA GLY A 231 3.21 -10.89 -0.08
C GLY A 231 4.54 -11.04 -0.85
N ALA A 232 5.04 -12.27 -0.90
CA ALA A 232 6.32 -12.62 -1.51
C ALA A 232 6.16 -12.96 -3.02
N ASN A 233 5.55 -12.07 -3.79
CA ASN A 233 5.39 -12.27 -5.24
C ASN A 233 6.65 -11.81 -5.99
N GLY A 234 7.63 -12.69 -6.15
CA GLY A 234 8.92 -12.38 -6.77
C GLY A 234 8.82 -11.75 -8.17
N MET A 235 7.86 -12.18 -9.02
CA MET A 235 7.67 -11.56 -10.34
C MET A 235 7.16 -10.12 -10.26
N ALA A 236 6.27 -9.83 -9.31
CA ALA A 236 5.77 -8.48 -9.11
C ALA A 236 6.85 -7.57 -8.51
N LEU A 237 7.61 -8.07 -7.54
CA LEU A 237 8.74 -7.38 -6.92
C LEU A 237 9.82 -7.03 -7.96
N GLU A 238 10.25 -8.02 -8.76
CA GLU A 238 11.25 -7.80 -9.80
C GLU A 238 10.79 -6.80 -10.86
N ARG A 239 9.53 -6.87 -11.28
CA ARG A 239 8.97 -5.90 -12.23
C ARG A 239 8.98 -4.49 -11.66
N ALA A 240 8.49 -4.28 -10.43
CA ALA A 240 8.47 -2.97 -9.79
C ALA A 240 9.89 -2.40 -9.64
N LEU A 241 10.85 -3.23 -9.22
CA LEU A 241 12.26 -2.83 -9.14
C LEU A 241 12.81 -2.40 -10.49
N MET A 242 12.57 -3.19 -11.55
CA MET A 242 13.08 -2.87 -12.89
C MET A 242 12.42 -1.63 -13.51
N GLU A 243 11.17 -1.36 -13.20
CA GLU A 243 10.49 -0.11 -13.59
C GLU A 243 11.18 1.10 -12.97
N GLU A 244 11.52 1.07 -11.68
CA GLU A 244 12.22 2.17 -10.99
C GLU A 244 13.70 2.30 -11.40
N LEU A 245 14.40 1.19 -11.66
CA LEU A 245 15.80 1.24 -12.09
C LEU A 245 16.00 1.77 -13.52
N ASN A 246 14.97 1.70 -14.37
CA ASN A 246 15.03 2.11 -15.79
C ASN A 246 14.30 3.42 -16.09
N GLY A 247 13.55 3.97 -15.12
CA GLY A 247 12.85 5.27 -15.23
C GLY A 247 13.78 6.41 -14.91
#